data_4921db2bdd0268ee6a51fedcc43c177e
#
_entry.id   4921db2bdd0268ee6a51fedcc43c177e
#
_cell.length_a   1.000
_cell.length_b   1.000
_cell.length_c   1.000
_cell.angle_alpha   90.00
_cell.angle_beta   90.00
_cell.angle_gamma   90.00
#
_symmetry.space_group_name_H-M   'P 1'
#
loop_
_entity.id
_entity.type
_entity.pdbx_description
1 polymer ?
#
loop_
_entity_poly.entity_id
_entity_poly.type
_entity_poly.pdbx_seq_one_letter_code
_entity_poly.pdbx_strand_id
1 'polypeptide(L)'
;MEIQLWRSILCPYELAVRELEVKFNHIIDECKENDVYCPIEQVEGRVKSVSSILEKMQRKHIPMERMEEEVEDIAGIRIICQFEEDIETVASLIQNRSD
;
A
#
# COMPACT_ATOMS: atom_id res chain seq x y z
N MET A 1 -5.70 -23.97 -10.48
CA MET A 1 -6.06 -22.84 -9.60
C MET A 1 -6.90 -21.85 -10.37
N GLU A 2 -8.01 -21.46 -9.81
CA GLU A 2 -8.94 -20.59 -10.52
C GLU A 2 -8.55 -19.12 -10.45
N ILE A 3 -8.59 -18.46 -11.61
CA ILE A 3 -8.30 -17.03 -11.73
C ILE A 3 -9.33 -16.22 -10.93
N GLN A 4 -10.59 -16.64 -10.91
CA GLN A 4 -11.64 -15.94 -10.19
C GLN A 4 -11.42 -15.95 -8.66
N LEU A 5 -10.88 -17.05 -8.15
CA LEU A 5 -10.56 -17.15 -6.72
C LEU A 5 -9.51 -16.10 -6.34
N TRP A 6 -8.45 -15.98 -7.14
CA TRP A 6 -7.41 -14.99 -6.89
C TRP A 6 -7.93 -13.56 -7.02
N ARG A 7 -8.81 -13.30 -7.97
CA ARG A 7 -9.45 -11.99 -8.10
C ARG A 7 -10.26 -11.65 -6.85
N SER A 8 -11.03 -12.61 -6.34
CA SER A 8 -11.82 -12.42 -5.13
C SER A 8 -10.95 -12.13 -3.91
N ILE A 9 -9.80 -12.80 -3.81
CA ILE A 9 -8.87 -12.60 -2.70
C ILE A 9 -8.17 -11.25 -2.81
N LEU A 10 -7.71 -10.88 -3.99
CA LEU A 10 -6.87 -9.68 -4.17
C LEU A 10 -7.66 -8.39 -4.36
N CYS A 11 -8.93 -8.46 -4.77
CA CYS A 11 -9.74 -7.29 -5.02
C CYS A 11 -9.81 -6.32 -3.83
N PRO A 12 -10.07 -6.79 -2.58
CA PRO A 12 -10.06 -5.88 -1.42
C PRO A 12 -8.73 -5.16 -1.23
N TYR A 13 -7.62 -5.85 -1.48
CA TYR A 13 -6.29 -5.25 -1.37
C TYR A 13 -6.07 -4.17 -2.43
N GLU A 14 -6.49 -4.45 -3.66
CA GLU A 14 -6.38 -3.48 -4.76
C GLU A 14 -7.21 -2.23 -4.49
N LEU A 15 -8.44 -2.39 -3.99
CA LEU A 15 -9.30 -1.27 -3.66
C LEU A 15 -8.72 -0.44 -2.51
N ALA A 16 -8.20 -1.10 -1.48
CA ALA A 16 -7.59 -0.41 -0.35
C ALA A 16 -6.37 0.40 -0.78
N VAL A 17 -5.53 -0.17 -1.64
CA VAL A 17 -4.35 0.54 -2.17
C VAL A 17 -4.77 1.76 -2.97
N ARG A 18 -5.78 1.63 -3.84
CA ARG A 18 -6.30 2.76 -4.62
C ARG A 18 -6.83 3.88 -3.74
N GLU A 19 -7.58 3.54 -2.71
CA GLU A 19 -8.11 4.54 -1.78
C GLU A 19 -6.98 5.30 -1.09
N LEU A 20 -5.96 4.60 -0.64
CA LEU A 20 -4.81 5.22 0.00
C LEU A 20 -4.04 6.11 -0.97
N GLU A 21 -3.84 5.65 -2.20
CA GLU A 21 -3.18 6.47 -3.23
C GLU A 21 -3.94 7.77 -3.48
N VAL A 22 -5.27 7.70 -3.58
CA VAL A 22 -6.11 8.87 -3.79
C VAL A 22 -5.98 9.84 -2.63
N LYS A 23 -6.03 9.34 -1.39
CA LYS A 23 -5.93 10.17 -0.19
C LYS A 23 -4.59 10.89 -0.11
N PHE A 24 -3.49 10.19 -0.36
CA PHE A 24 -2.17 10.80 -0.31
C PHE A 24 -1.95 11.78 -1.46
N ASN A 25 -2.42 11.46 -2.66
CA ASN A 25 -2.33 12.39 -3.79
C ASN A 25 -3.19 13.64 -3.56
N HIS A 26 -4.31 13.50 -2.86
CA HIS A 26 -5.13 14.63 -2.47
C HIS A 26 -4.36 15.59 -1.54
N ILE A 27 -3.60 15.04 -0.61
CA ILE A 27 -2.75 15.83 0.29
C ILE A 27 -1.70 16.60 -0.53
N ILE A 28 -1.07 15.94 -1.48
CA ILE A 28 -0.08 16.56 -2.36
C ILE A 28 -0.72 17.73 -3.15
N ASP A 29 -1.90 17.49 -3.70
CA ASP A 29 -2.61 18.50 -4.48
C ASP A 29 -3.04 19.71 -3.63
N GLU A 30 -3.50 19.45 -2.39
CA GLU A 30 -3.85 20.52 -1.46
C GLU A 30 -2.65 21.39 -1.14
N CYS A 31 -1.49 20.78 -0.92
CA CYS A 31 -0.26 21.54 -0.67
C CYS A 31 0.08 22.44 -1.85
N LYS A 32 -0.06 21.94 -3.07
CA LYS A 32 0.20 22.72 -4.27
C LYS A 32 -0.78 23.88 -4.43
N GLU A 33 -2.07 23.64 -4.20
CA GLU A 33 -3.08 24.68 -4.32
C GLU A 33 -2.90 25.80 -3.30
N ASN A 34 -2.45 25.45 -2.10
CA ASN A 34 -2.25 26.43 -1.03
C ASN A 34 -0.84 26.99 -0.98
N ASP A 35 0.00 26.63 -1.94
CA ASP A 35 1.39 27.06 -2.02
C ASP A 35 2.16 26.77 -0.73
N VAL A 36 1.92 25.59 -0.18
CA VAL A 36 2.52 25.13 1.08
C VAL A 36 3.49 23.99 0.78
N TYR A 37 4.57 23.91 1.55
CA TYR A 37 5.52 22.82 1.41
C TYR A 37 4.86 21.48 1.71
N CYS A 38 5.04 20.51 0.81
CA CYS A 38 4.50 19.16 0.96
C CYS A 38 5.60 18.19 1.36
N PRO A 39 5.46 17.48 2.50
CA PRO A 39 6.47 16.50 2.91
C PRO A 39 6.47 15.26 2.02
N ILE A 40 5.40 15.01 1.27
CA ILE A 40 5.28 13.85 0.38
C ILE A 40 5.63 14.27 -1.04
N GLU A 41 6.64 13.63 -1.61
CA GLU A 41 7.03 13.88 -3.00
C GLU A 41 6.26 12.98 -3.96
N GLN A 42 6.15 11.70 -3.61
CA GLN A 42 5.52 10.72 -4.48
C GLN A 42 4.92 9.59 -3.66
N VAL A 43 3.81 9.03 -4.16
CA VAL A 43 3.14 7.88 -3.56
C VAL A 43 2.98 6.79 -4.61
N GLU A 44 3.36 5.57 -4.27
CA GLU A 44 3.17 4.41 -5.13
C GLU A 44 2.49 3.29 -4.35
N GLY A 45 1.39 2.80 -4.89
CA GLY A 45 0.71 1.64 -4.33
C GLY A 45 1.09 0.38 -5.11
N ARG A 46 1.10 -0.74 -4.41
CA ARG A 46 1.46 -2.00 -5.03
C ARG A 46 0.70 -3.16 -4.39
N VAL A 47 0.19 -4.04 -5.25
CA VAL A 47 -0.36 -5.32 -4.84
C VAL A 47 0.52 -6.41 -5.45
N LYS A 48 0.93 -7.36 -4.61
CA LYS A 48 1.80 -8.44 -5.04
C LYS A 48 1.12 -9.32 -6.09
N SER A 49 1.86 -9.70 -7.13
CA SER A 49 1.31 -10.55 -8.18
C SER A 49 1.02 -11.96 -7.65
N VAL A 50 0.09 -12.67 -8.31
CA VAL A 50 -0.24 -14.04 -7.95
C VAL A 50 1.01 -14.93 -7.99
N SER A 51 1.83 -14.79 -9.02
CA SER A 51 3.05 -15.60 -9.14
C SER A 51 4.03 -15.34 -7.99
N SER A 52 4.17 -14.09 -7.56
CA SER A 52 5.03 -13.74 -6.43
C SER A 52 4.51 -14.31 -5.11
N ILE A 53 3.19 -14.28 -4.93
CA ILE A 53 2.55 -14.85 -3.74
C ILE A 53 2.76 -16.37 -3.70
N LEU A 54 2.55 -17.04 -4.83
CA LEU A 54 2.73 -18.49 -4.93
C LEU A 54 4.18 -18.89 -4.65
N GLU A 55 5.14 -18.14 -5.19
CA GLU A 55 6.55 -18.39 -4.95
C GLU A 55 6.88 -18.27 -3.46
N LYS A 56 6.39 -17.25 -2.80
CA LYS A 56 6.63 -17.06 -1.37
C LYS A 56 5.99 -18.16 -0.54
N MET A 57 4.76 -18.56 -0.89
CA MET A 57 4.07 -19.66 -0.22
C MET A 57 4.87 -20.96 -0.33
N GLN A 58 5.39 -21.25 -1.52
CA GLN A 58 6.17 -22.44 -1.76
C GLN A 58 7.48 -22.42 -0.97
N ARG A 59 8.19 -21.30 -1.02
CA ARG A 59 9.47 -21.13 -0.33
C ARG A 59 9.34 -21.25 1.18
N LYS A 60 8.26 -20.73 1.75
CA LYS A 60 8.04 -20.72 3.21
C LYS A 60 7.08 -21.80 3.68
N HIS A 61 6.65 -22.69 2.80
CA HIS A 61 5.72 -23.78 3.10
C HIS A 61 4.42 -23.29 3.74
N ILE A 62 3.85 -22.23 3.15
CA ILE A 62 2.59 -21.65 3.61
C ILE A 62 1.43 -22.30 2.85
N PRO A 63 0.47 -22.94 3.54
CA PRO A 63 -0.70 -23.50 2.87
C PRO A 63 -1.67 -22.38 2.47
N MET A 64 -2.52 -22.68 1.47
CA MET A 64 -3.50 -21.70 0.95
C MET A 64 -4.43 -21.17 2.04
N GLU A 65 -4.82 -22.01 2.98
CA GLU A 65 -5.73 -21.64 4.08
C GLU A 65 -5.15 -20.54 4.97
N ARG A 66 -3.83 -20.41 5.03
CA ARG A 66 -3.16 -19.42 5.87
C ARG A 66 -2.42 -18.35 5.08
N MET A 67 -2.66 -18.29 3.78
CA MET A 67 -1.94 -17.37 2.90
C MET A 67 -2.13 -15.91 3.34
N GLU A 68 -3.36 -15.49 3.59
CA GLU A 68 -3.63 -14.10 3.96
C GLU A 68 -3.08 -13.73 5.33
N GLU A 69 -2.95 -14.68 6.24
CA GLU A 69 -2.38 -14.45 7.56
C GLU A 69 -0.86 -14.41 7.56
N GLU A 70 -0.24 -15.26 6.76
CA GLU A 70 1.21 -15.44 6.80
C GLU A 70 2.00 -14.70 5.72
N VAL A 71 1.36 -14.34 4.60
CA VAL A 71 2.00 -13.49 3.59
C VAL A 71 1.69 -12.03 3.93
N GLU A 72 2.62 -11.40 4.63
CA GLU A 72 2.42 -10.05 5.17
C GLU A 72 2.48 -8.93 4.14
N ASP A 73 3.12 -9.17 3.01
CA ASP A 73 3.37 -8.14 2.01
C ASP A 73 2.51 -8.28 0.75
N ILE A 74 1.24 -8.70 0.92
CA ILE A 74 0.30 -8.81 -0.21
C ILE A 74 0.10 -7.45 -0.86
N ALA A 75 -0.04 -6.40 -0.05
CA ALA A 75 -0.24 -5.04 -0.54
C ALA A 75 0.62 -4.07 0.27
N GLY A 76 0.99 -2.96 -0.37
CA GLY A 76 1.79 -1.95 0.31
C GLY A 76 1.68 -0.60 -0.37
N ILE A 77 2.00 0.44 0.39
CA ILE A 77 2.12 1.81 -0.09
C ILE A 77 3.56 2.26 0.15
N ARG A 78 4.18 2.78 -0.89
CA ARG A 78 5.51 3.37 -0.79
C ARG A 78 5.36 4.89 -0.88
N ILE A 79 5.81 5.57 0.16
CA ILE A 79 5.76 7.02 0.22
C ILE A 79 7.18 7.54 0.16
N ILE A 80 7.44 8.42 -0.80
CA ILE A 80 8.76 9.02 -1.00
C ILE A 80 8.74 10.44 -0.49
N CYS A 81 9.63 10.75 0.43
CA CYS A 81 9.80 12.08 1.00
C CYS A 81 11.08 12.72 0.47
N GLN A 82 11.08 14.05 0.39
CA GLN A 82 12.24 14.78 -0.11
C GLN A 82 13.39 14.82 0.90
N PHE A 83 13.06 14.94 2.19
CA PHE A 83 14.05 15.03 3.27
C PHE A 83 13.73 14.02 4.37
N GLU A 84 14.75 13.63 5.14
CA GLU A 84 14.57 12.68 6.25
C GLU A 84 13.57 13.17 7.30
N GLU A 85 13.58 14.48 7.59
CA GLU A 85 12.66 15.05 8.56
C GLU A 85 11.20 14.85 8.16
N ASP A 86 10.94 14.76 6.86
CA ASP A 86 9.59 14.58 6.34
C ASP A 86 9.03 13.21 6.65
N ILE A 87 9.89 12.21 6.85
CA ILE A 87 9.47 10.84 7.16
C ILE A 87 8.68 10.83 8.48
N GLU A 88 9.17 11.53 9.49
CA GLU A 88 8.49 11.62 10.79
C GLU A 88 7.15 12.37 10.66
N THR A 89 7.14 13.44 9.87
CA THR A 89 5.92 14.22 9.62
C THR A 89 4.85 13.35 8.97
N VAL A 90 5.21 12.59 7.94
CA VAL A 90 4.29 11.71 7.24
C VAL A 90 3.82 10.58 8.15
N ALA A 91 4.73 9.99 8.93
CA ALA A 91 4.37 8.94 9.89
C ALA A 91 3.34 9.45 10.90
N SER A 92 3.51 10.69 11.39
CA SER A 92 2.54 11.29 12.30
C SER A 92 1.19 11.51 11.65
N LEU A 93 1.16 11.94 10.39
CA LEU A 93 -0.08 12.11 9.63
C LEU A 93 -0.84 10.80 9.50
N ILE A 94 -0.13 9.70 9.24
CA ILE A 94 -0.73 8.39 9.11
C ILE A 94 -1.27 7.91 10.45
N GLN A 95 -0.50 8.06 11.53
CA GLN A 95 -0.88 7.60 12.86
C GLN A 95 -2.09 8.36 13.41
N ASN A 96 -2.25 9.62 13.05
CA ASN A 96 -3.33 10.46 13.56
C ASN A 96 -4.62 10.37 12.74
N ARG A 97 -4.62 9.63 11.64
CA ARG A 97 -5.84 9.41 10.86
C ARG A 97 -6.64 8.27 11.45
N SER A 98 -7.94 8.47 11.53
CA SER A 98 -8.87 7.48 12.08
C SER A 98 -9.51 6.60 11.01
N ASP A 99 -9.16 6.82 9.78
CA ASP A 99 -9.66 6.04 8.65
C ASP A 99 -8.57 5.11 8.09
#